data_1a32e8eae20133ec0eff9fcfbff3e443
#
_entry.id   1a32e8eae20133ec0eff9fcfbff3e443
#
_cell.length_a   1.000
_cell.length_b   1.000
_cell.length_c   1.000
_cell.angle_alpha   90.00
_cell.angle_beta   90.00
_cell.angle_gamma   90.00
#
_symmetry.space_group_name_H-M   'P 1'
#
loop_
_entity.id
_entity.type
_entity.pdbx_description
1 polymer ?
#
loop_
_entity_poly.entity_id
_entity_poly.type
_entity_poly.pdbx_seq_one_letter_code
_entity_poly.pdbx_strand_id
1 'polypeptide(L)'
;CSHSMILYGEDRFTPAKKVALALTHLIQTQFAGDSLKLVLFHDSAEEIPLGALAGAQVGPYHTNTAEGLKLARRLLLAQKKDMRQIVMITDGKPSALTMPDGRIYKNAMGLDAYVLQQTLAEVTECRRAGIVVNTFMLARDQALVEFVKMVSSITRGRAYFTNTMTLGQYILMDFLKRKTRKVS
;
A
#
# COMPACT_ATOMS: atom_id res chain seq x y z
N CYS A 1 -3.39 -3.29 -7.03
CA CYS A 1 -4.16 -4.54 -6.94
C CYS A 1 -3.87 -5.40 -8.17
N SER A 2 -2.86 -6.26 -8.06
CA SER A 2 -2.49 -7.16 -9.15
C SER A 2 -3.45 -8.36 -9.22
N HIS A 3 -3.41 -9.06 -10.35
CA HIS A 3 -4.26 -10.24 -10.58
C HIS A 3 -4.02 -11.38 -9.58
N SER A 4 -2.89 -11.41 -8.88
CA SER A 4 -2.60 -12.34 -7.79
C SER A 4 -3.65 -12.31 -6.67
N MET A 5 -4.32 -11.16 -6.47
CA MET A 5 -5.37 -11.04 -5.45
C MET A 5 -6.62 -11.90 -5.68
N ILE A 6 -6.79 -12.50 -6.86
CA ILE A 6 -7.89 -13.43 -7.19
C ILE A 6 -7.42 -14.78 -7.76
N LEU A 7 -6.10 -15.00 -7.88
CA LEU A 7 -5.55 -16.30 -8.27
C LEU A 7 -5.56 -17.27 -7.08
N TYR A 8 -5.48 -18.56 -7.38
CA TYR A 8 -5.38 -19.65 -6.39
C TYR A 8 -6.64 -19.89 -5.56
N GLY A 9 -7.83 -19.51 -6.07
CA GLY A 9 -9.12 -19.84 -5.45
C GLY A 9 -9.49 -19.00 -4.20
N GLU A 10 -8.69 -17.99 -3.85
CA GLU A 10 -8.98 -17.06 -2.76
C GLU A 10 -9.10 -15.63 -3.29
N ASP A 11 -10.25 -15.01 -3.10
CA ASP A 11 -10.47 -13.60 -3.39
C ASP A 11 -9.93 -12.74 -2.23
N ARG A 12 -8.75 -12.15 -2.42
CA ARG A 12 -8.12 -11.23 -1.47
C ARG A 12 -8.46 -9.77 -1.75
N PHE A 13 -8.93 -9.49 -2.97
CA PHE A 13 -9.25 -8.13 -3.39
C PHE A 13 -10.52 -7.60 -2.75
N THR A 14 -11.61 -8.37 -2.78
CA THR A 14 -12.89 -7.96 -2.19
C THR A 14 -12.78 -7.65 -0.69
N PRO A 15 -12.15 -8.48 0.16
CA PRO A 15 -11.89 -8.13 1.55
C PRO A 15 -11.05 -6.86 1.71
N ALA A 16 -9.96 -6.70 0.94
CA ALA A 16 -9.13 -5.49 0.99
C ALA A 16 -9.94 -4.23 0.63
N LYS A 17 -10.78 -4.32 -0.40
CA LYS A 17 -11.69 -3.24 -0.82
C LYS A 17 -12.72 -2.91 0.26
N LYS A 18 -13.34 -3.90 0.89
CA LYS A 18 -14.29 -3.69 1.99
C LYS A 18 -13.65 -2.97 3.17
N VAL A 19 -12.43 -3.36 3.54
CA VAL A 19 -11.68 -2.72 4.62
C VAL A 19 -11.29 -1.29 4.27
N ALA A 20 -10.86 -1.03 3.04
CA ALA A 20 -10.56 0.32 2.58
C ALA A 20 -11.81 1.22 2.58
N LEU A 21 -12.98 0.70 2.20
CA LEU A 21 -14.26 1.41 2.30
C LEU A 21 -14.63 1.73 3.76
N ALA A 22 -14.49 0.76 4.66
CA ALA A 22 -14.77 0.96 6.09
C ALA A 22 -13.83 1.99 6.72
N LEU A 23 -12.54 1.95 6.39
CA LEU A 23 -11.55 2.93 6.84
C LEU A 23 -11.87 4.33 6.29
N THR A 24 -12.27 4.42 5.03
CA THR A 24 -12.70 5.68 4.40
C THR A 24 -13.87 6.29 5.16
N HIS A 25 -14.91 5.49 5.42
CA HIS A 25 -16.08 5.93 6.19
C HIS A 25 -15.71 6.38 7.59
N LEU A 26 -14.87 5.62 8.30
CA LEU A 26 -14.40 5.97 9.64
C LEU A 26 -13.66 7.30 9.65
N ILE A 27 -12.74 7.52 8.71
CA ILE A 27 -11.99 8.78 8.63
C ILE A 27 -12.91 9.96 8.33
N GLN A 28 -13.82 9.81 7.38
CA GLN A 28 -14.75 10.86 7.01
C GLN A 28 -15.72 11.25 8.15
N THR A 29 -16.16 10.28 8.95
CA THR A 29 -17.16 10.51 10.01
C THR A 29 -16.54 10.90 11.35
N GLN A 30 -15.44 10.28 11.75
CA GLN A 30 -14.85 10.45 13.08
C GLN A 30 -13.64 11.39 13.09
N PHE A 31 -13.02 11.63 11.94
CA PHE A 31 -11.77 12.40 11.81
C PHE A 31 -11.86 13.39 10.64
N ALA A 32 -12.89 14.23 10.64
CA ALA A 32 -13.17 15.17 9.55
C ALA A 32 -12.01 16.15 9.23
N GLY A 33 -11.07 16.34 10.17
CA GLY A 33 -9.85 17.12 9.94
C GLY A 33 -8.76 16.37 9.17
N ASP A 34 -8.88 15.06 8.96
CA ASP A 34 -7.93 14.24 8.21
C ASP A 34 -8.30 14.19 6.72
N SER A 35 -7.32 13.93 5.88
CA SER A 35 -7.54 13.70 4.46
C SER A 35 -7.09 12.29 4.09
N LEU A 36 -7.86 11.64 3.25
CA LEU A 36 -7.57 10.32 2.73
C LEU A 36 -7.49 10.36 1.21
N LYS A 37 -6.47 9.72 0.66
CA LYS A 37 -6.27 9.52 -0.77
C LYS A 37 -6.15 8.03 -1.05
N LEU A 38 -6.71 7.58 -2.15
CA LEU A 38 -6.61 6.19 -2.60
C LEU A 38 -5.71 6.09 -3.81
N VAL A 39 -4.78 5.16 -3.76
CA VAL A 39 -3.91 4.81 -4.88
C VAL A 39 -4.09 3.33 -5.20
N LEU A 40 -4.56 3.05 -6.39
CA LEU A 40 -4.48 1.70 -6.98
C LEU A 40 -3.14 1.56 -7.67
N PHE A 41 -2.48 0.43 -7.46
CA PHE A 41 -1.24 0.10 -8.17
C PHE A 41 -1.26 -1.35 -8.65
N HIS A 42 -0.84 -1.52 -9.87
CA HIS A 42 -0.64 -2.77 -10.60
C HIS A 42 0.60 -2.62 -11.47
N ASP A 43 0.54 -2.72 -12.79
CA ASP A 43 1.67 -2.41 -13.71
C ASP A 43 2.05 -0.91 -13.62
N SER A 44 1.07 -0.05 -13.37
CA SER A 44 1.18 1.38 -13.12
C SER A 44 0.47 1.75 -11.80
N ALA A 45 0.46 3.04 -11.45
CA ALA A 45 -0.26 3.54 -10.30
C ALA A 45 -1.17 4.71 -10.68
N GLU A 46 -2.34 4.77 -10.07
CA GLU A 46 -3.32 5.83 -10.27
C GLU A 46 -4.01 6.25 -8.97
N GLU A 47 -4.29 7.54 -8.83
CA GLU A 47 -5.18 8.03 -7.79
C GLU A 47 -6.62 7.81 -8.24
N ILE A 48 -7.44 7.22 -7.39
CA ILE A 48 -8.87 7.08 -7.62
C ILE A 48 -9.69 7.88 -6.60
N PRO A 49 -10.82 8.49 -7.01
CA PRO A 49 -11.75 9.12 -6.08
C PRO A 49 -12.26 8.10 -5.05
N LEU A 50 -12.50 8.55 -3.80
CA LEU A 50 -13.02 7.69 -2.74
C LEU A 50 -14.32 6.98 -3.15
N GLY A 51 -15.21 7.68 -3.84
CA GLY A 51 -16.47 7.10 -4.35
C GLY A 51 -16.28 6.05 -5.43
N ALA A 52 -15.17 6.04 -6.16
CA ALA A 52 -14.89 5.04 -7.20
C ALA A 52 -14.37 3.71 -6.63
N LEU A 53 -13.98 3.66 -5.36
CA LEU A 53 -13.43 2.46 -4.74
C LEU A 53 -14.39 1.26 -4.80
N ALA A 54 -15.68 1.49 -4.65
CA ALA A 54 -16.69 0.41 -4.72
C ALA A 54 -16.68 -0.30 -6.09
N GLY A 55 -16.47 0.45 -7.18
CA GLY A 55 -16.39 -0.06 -8.55
C GLY A 55 -14.98 -0.48 -8.98
N ALA A 56 -13.96 -0.30 -8.14
CA ALA A 56 -12.59 -0.67 -8.49
C ALA A 56 -12.47 -2.17 -8.79
N GLN A 57 -11.72 -2.48 -9.84
CA GLN A 57 -11.45 -3.84 -10.30
C GLN A 57 -9.97 -4.18 -10.15
N VAL A 58 -9.68 -5.48 -10.18
CA VAL A 58 -8.30 -5.97 -10.20
C VAL A 58 -7.65 -5.59 -11.53
N GLY A 59 -6.47 -5.00 -11.45
CA GLY A 59 -5.69 -4.62 -12.62
C GLY A 59 -4.83 -5.76 -13.18
N PRO A 60 -3.90 -5.43 -14.10
CA PRO A 60 -2.97 -6.38 -14.69
C PRO A 60 -2.11 -7.16 -13.70
N TYR A 61 -1.39 -8.16 -14.19
CA TYR A 61 -0.72 -9.21 -13.39
C TYR A 61 0.44 -8.75 -12.52
N HIS A 62 1.08 -7.61 -12.81
CA HIS A 62 2.31 -7.21 -12.13
C HIS A 62 2.04 -6.18 -11.04
N THR A 63 3.04 -6.01 -10.16
CA THR A 63 2.95 -5.15 -8.98
C THR A 63 4.07 -4.12 -9.01
N ASN A 64 3.76 -2.89 -9.46
CA ASN A 64 4.66 -1.75 -9.48
C ASN A 64 4.56 -0.98 -8.15
N THR A 65 5.15 -1.54 -7.12
CA THR A 65 5.12 -0.95 -5.77
C THR A 65 5.85 0.40 -5.72
N ALA A 66 6.94 0.54 -6.48
CA ALA A 66 7.70 1.79 -6.55
C ALA A 66 6.83 2.96 -7.05
N GLU A 67 6.09 2.75 -8.15
CA GLU A 67 5.21 3.78 -8.70
C GLU A 67 4.04 4.10 -7.76
N GLY A 68 3.48 3.07 -7.11
CA GLY A 68 2.44 3.25 -6.08
C GLY A 68 2.90 4.12 -4.91
N LEU A 69 4.09 3.85 -4.38
CA LEU A 69 4.69 4.63 -3.29
C LEU A 69 5.05 6.05 -3.73
N LYS A 70 5.62 6.22 -4.92
CA LYS A 70 5.97 7.52 -5.50
C LYS A 70 4.73 8.41 -5.67
N LEU A 71 3.65 7.86 -6.21
CA LEU A 71 2.39 8.59 -6.34
C LEU A 71 1.82 8.96 -4.97
N ALA A 72 1.75 8.01 -4.04
CA ALA A 72 1.25 8.24 -2.69
C ALA A 72 2.08 9.29 -1.94
N ARG A 73 3.41 9.24 -2.04
CA ARG A 73 4.32 10.26 -1.46
C ARG A 73 4.03 11.64 -2.03
N ARG A 74 3.90 11.76 -3.35
CA ARG A 74 3.59 13.03 -4.02
C ARG A 74 2.26 13.61 -3.56
N LEU A 75 1.22 12.78 -3.46
CA LEU A 75 -0.10 13.19 -2.98
C LEU A 75 -0.07 13.66 -1.52
N LEU A 76 0.70 12.99 -0.67
CA LEU A 76 0.85 13.36 0.74
C LEU A 76 1.65 14.66 0.92
N LEU A 77 2.69 14.87 0.12
CA LEU A 77 3.50 16.09 0.16
C LEU A 77 2.73 17.33 -0.31
N ALA A 78 1.79 17.16 -1.23
CA ALA A 78 0.91 18.25 -1.67
C ALA A 78 -0.06 18.71 -0.57
N GLN A 79 -0.19 17.97 0.54
CA GLN A 79 -1.08 18.30 1.65
C GLN A 79 -0.32 18.98 2.80
N LYS A 80 -0.86 20.07 3.31
CA LYS A 80 -0.33 20.78 4.48
C LYS A 80 -0.72 20.07 5.78
N LYS A 81 -0.22 18.84 5.99
CA LYS A 81 -0.47 18.02 7.20
C LYS A 81 0.85 17.53 7.77
N ASP A 82 1.00 17.59 9.09
CA ASP A 82 2.22 17.20 9.80
C ASP A 82 2.40 15.68 9.83
N MET A 83 1.32 14.94 10.04
CA MET A 83 1.36 13.49 10.12
C MET A 83 0.96 12.87 8.79
N ARG A 84 1.93 12.18 8.17
CA ARG A 84 1.75 11.52 6.88
C ARG A 84 1.98 10.03 7.02
N GLN A 85 1.05 9.25 6.51
CA GLN A 85 1.10 7.79 6.59
C GLN A 85 0.59 7.16 5.30
N ILE A 86 1.27 6.12 4.84
CA ILE A 86 0.79 5.21 3.82
C ILE A 86 0.34 3.92 4.51
N VAL A 87 -0.87 3.47 4.20
CA VAL A 87 -1.39 2.13 4.50
C VAL A 87 -1.34 1.35 3.20
N MET A 88 -0.37 0.44 3.09
CA MET A 88 -0.19 -0.41 1.92
C MET A 88 -0.79 -1.79 2.18
N ILE A 89 -1.69 -2.22 1.30
CA ILE A 89 -2.27 -3.56 1.32
C ILE A 89 -1.78 -4.29 0.08
N THR A 90 -1.08 -5.39 0.25
CA THR A 90 -0.50 -6.16 -0.85
C THR A 90 -0.52 -7.67 -0.57
N ASP A 91 -0.60 -8.46 -1.63
CA ASP A 91 -0.45 -9.91 -1.61
C ASP A 91 0.69 -10.39 -2.51
N GLY A 92 1.35 -9.45 -3.20
CA GLY A 92 2.36 -9.73 -4.20
C GLY A 92 3.69 -9.00 -3.99
N LYS A 93 4.75 -9.63 -4.47
CA LYS A 93 6.09 -9.06 -4.54
C LYS A 93 6.15 -7.97 -5.60
N PRO A 94 7.00 -6.94 -5.44
CA PRO A 94 7.31 -6.03 -6.54
C PRO A 94 7.80 -6.81 -7.76
N SER A 95 7.14 -6.63 -8.89
CA SER A 95 7.43 -7.37 -10.14
C SER A 95 7.37 -6.49 -11.38
N ALA A 96 7.11 -5.20 -11.22
CA ALA A 96 7.16 -4.22 -12.29
C ALA A 96 7.80 -2.91 -11.82
N LEU A 97 8.30 -2.14 -12.77
CA LEU A 97 8.94 -0.84 -12.54
C LEU A 97 8.70 0.06 -13.75
N THR A 98 8.35 1.31 -13.50
CA THR A 98 8.29 2.34 -14.56
C THR A 98 9.69 2.89 -14.81
N MET A 99 10.18 2.70 -16.03
CA MET A 99 11.49 3.17 -16.48
C MET A 99 11.46 4.67 -16.77
N PRO A 100 12.63 5.37 -16.80
CA PRO A 100 12.69 6.80 -17.08
C PRO A 100 12.08 7.22 -18.42
N ASP A 101 12.07 6.32 -19.40
CA ASP A 101 11.45 6.52 -20.71
C ASP A 101 9.93 6.25 -20.74
N GLY A 102 9.33 5.94 -19.58
CA GLY A 102 7.92 5.65 -19.43
C GLY A 102 7.52 4.20 -19.71
N ARG A 103 8.44 3.36 -20.21
CA ARG A 103 8.16 1.92 -20.40
C ARG A 103 8.05 1.21 -19.06
N ILE A 104 7.22 0.17 -19.02
CA ILE A 104 7.06 -0.66 -17.82
C ILE A 104 7.93 -1.91 -18.00
N TYR A 105 8.99 -2.00 -17.19
CA TYR A 105 9.76 -3.22 -17.02
C TYR A 105 8.95 -4.21 -16.17
N LYS A 106 8.89 -5.47 -16.59
CA LYS A 106 8.12 -6.52 -15.94
C LYS A 106 8.99 -7.76 -15.74
N ASN A 107 8.94 -8.35 -14.56
CA ASN A 107 9.56 -9.62 -14.26
C ASN A 107 8.54 -10.58 -13.62
N ALA A 108 8.24 -11.68 -14.31
CA ALA A 108 7.35 -12.73 -13.82
C ALA A 108 8.10 -13.84 -13.03
N MET A 109 9.44 -13.84 -13.04
CA MET A 109 10.30 -14.92 -12.52
C MET A 109 10.70 -14.72 -11.05
N GLY A 110 9.83 -14.18 -10.22
CA GLY A 110 10.12 -13.99 -8.79
C GLY A 110 10.55 -12.58 -8.43
N LEU A 111 11.32 -12.42 -7.35
CA LEU A 111 11.81 -11.12 -6.89
C LEU A 111 13.08 -10.72 -7.63
N ASP A 112 12.95 -9.72 -8.50
CA ASP A 112 14.06 -9.18 -9.28
C ASP A 112 14.87 -8.18 -8.45
N ALA A 113 16.19 -8.31 -8.44
CA ALA A 113 17.08 -7.46 -7.64
C ALA A 113 17.00 -5.98 -8.04
N TYR A 114 16.85 -5.70 -9.34
CA TYR A 114 16.73 -4.32 -9.82
C TYR A 114 15.40 -3.69 -9.42
N VAL A 115 14.28 -4.42 -9.60
CA VAL A 115 12.95 -3.97 -9.16
C VAL A 115 12.94 -3.76 -7.65
N LEU A 116 13.54 -4.66 -6.88
CA LEU A 116 13.65 -4.54 -5.43
C LEU A 116 14.45 -3.29 -5.04
N GLN A 117 15.63 -3.09 -5.63
CA GLN A 117 16.50 -1.93 -5.36
C GLN A 117 15.77 -0.61 -5.61
N GLN A 118 15.10 -0.47 -6.76
CA GLN A 118 14.37 0.75 -7.11
C GLN A 118 13.16 0.96 -6.18
N THR A 119 12.47 -0.12 -5.80
CA THR A 119 11.37 -0.03 -4.84
C THR A 119 11.85 0.43 -3.47
N LEU A 120 12.96 -0.12 -2.96
CA LEU A 120 13.54 0.30 -1.67
C LEU A 120 14.14 1.71 -1.71
N ALA A 121 14.60 2.18 -2.87
CA ALA A 121 14.97 3.57 -3.06
C ALA A 121 13.76 4.50 -2.84
N GLU A 122 12.60 4.19 -3.43
CA GLU A 122 11.37 4.98 -3.21
C GLU A 122 10.86 4.88 -1.76
N VAL A 123 10.99 3.71 -1.11
CA VAL A 123 10.72 3.56 0.33
C VAL A 123 11.60 4.50 1.15
N THR A 124 12.87 4.65 0.77
CA THR A 124 13.81 5.59 1.43
C THR A 124 13.39 7.04 1.22
N GLU A 125 12.90 7.40 0.04
CA GLU A 125 12.34 8.73 -0.22
C GLU A 125 11.08 9.00 0.62
N CYS A 126 10.21 8.00 0.82
CA CYS A 126 9.09 8.13 1.75
C CYS A 126 9.58 8.45 3.17
N ARG A 127 10.62 7.74 3.66
CA ARG A 127 11.22 8.02 4.97
C ARG A 127 11.79 9.44 5.05
N ARG A 128 12.56 9.88 4.04
CA ARG A 128 13.13 11.24 3.99
C ARG A 128 12.05 12.32 4.05
N ALA A 129 10.89 12.04 3.44
CA ALA A 129 9.71 12.91 3.49
C ALA A 129 8.93 12.83 4.81
N GLY A 130 9.40 12.10 5.82
CA GLY A 130 8.72 11.91 7.10
C GLY A 130 7.45 11.05 7.01
N ILE A 131 7.32 10.24 5.95
CA ILE A 131 6.16 9.37 5.71
C ILE A 131 6.43 7.98 6.30
N VAL A 132 5.51 7.52 7.11
CA VAL A 132 5.51 6.15 7.65
C VAL A 132 4.73 5.24 6.72
N VAL A 133 5.29 4.06 6.39
CA VAL A 133 4.60 3.06 5.58
C VAL A 133 4.25 1.85 6.46
N ASN A 134 2.96 1.63 6.68
CA ASN A 134 2.45 0.44 7.33
C ASN A 134 1.94 -0.53 6.26
N THR A 135 2.45 -1.74 6.28
CA THR A 135 2.15 -2.75 5.26
C THR A 135 1.32 -3.89 5.84
N PHE A 136 0.21 -4.17 5.19
CA PHE A 136 -0.69 -5.28 5.49
C PHE A 136 -0.55 -6.32 4.38
N MET A 137 0.01 -7.45 4.73
CA MET A 137 0.31 -8.52 3.78
C MET A 137 -0.73 -9.64 3.86
N LEU A 138 -1.31 -9.98 2.72
CA LEU A 138 -2.37 -10.99 2.59
C LEU A 138 -1.85 -12.35 2.06
N ALA A 139 -0.54 -12.50 1.86
CA ALA A 139 0.07 -13.75 1.40
C ALA A 139 1.18 -14.20 2.35
N ARG A 140 1.52 -15.49 2.30
CA ARG A 140 2.57 -16.10 3.14
C ARG A 140 3.81 -16.51 2.33
N ASP A 141 4.14 -15.74 1.31
CA ASP A 141 5.37 -15.94 0.55
C ASP A 141 6.57 -15.38 1.32
N GLN A 142 7.63 -16.17 1.50
CA GLN A 142 8.77 -15.79 2.32
C GLN A 142 9.52 -14.57 1.77
N ALA A 143 9.71 -14.48 0.46
CA ALA A 143 10.39 -13.34 -0.14
C ALA A 143 9.56 -12.05 -0.01
N LEU A 144 8.23 -12.16 -0.04
CA LEU A 144 7.34 -11.04 0.26
C LEU A 144 7.43 -10.65 1.75
N VAL A 145 7.51 -11.61 2.66
CA VAL A 145 7.72 -11.36 4.09
C VAL A 145 8.99 -10.55 4.33
N GLU A 146 10.10 -10.95 3.70
CA GLU A 146 11.40 -10.27 3.82
C GLU A 146 11.33 -8.84 3.23
N PHE A 147 10.73 -8.68 2.05
CA PHE A 147 10.50 -7.36 1.47
C PHE A 147 9.70 -6.45 2.40
N VAL A 148 8.59 -6.91 2.94
CA VAL A 148 7.73 -6.12 3.83
C VAL A 148 8.45 -5.77 5.14
N LYS A 149 9.29 -6.64 5.68
CA LYS A 149 10.15 -6.34 6.83
C LYS A 149 11.16 -5.24 6.51
N MET A 150 11.79 -5.27 5.32
CA MET A 150 12.70 -4.20 4.88
C MET A 150 11.98 -2.85 4.78
N VAL A 151 10.81 -2.80 4.16
CA VAL A 151 9.98 -1.56 4.06
C VAL A 151 9.70 -1.00 5.46
N SER A 152 9.28 -1.86 6.39
CA SER A 152 8.95 -1.46 7.76
C SER A 152 10.17 -0.95 8.52
N SER A 153 11.31 -1.60 8.37
CA SER A 153 12.58 -1.18 8.99
C SER A 153 13.02 0.20 8.49
N ILE A 154 12.98 0.42 7.17
CA ILE A 154 13.38 1.69 6.57
C ILE A 154 12.47 2.83 7.03
N THR A 155 11.15 2.68 6.96
CA THR A 155 10.19 3.75 7.22
C THR A 155 9.78 3.89 8.68
N ARG A 156 10.29 3.03 9.59
CA ARG A 156 9.81 2.90 10.97
C ARG A 156 8.31 2.62 11.06
N GLY A 157 7.77 2.00 10.02
CA GLY A 157 6.40 1.52 9.95
C GLY A 157 6.23 0.16 10.60
N ARG A 158 5.08 -0.44 10.36
CA ARG A 158 4.75 -1.77 10.87
C ARG A 158 4.43 -2.72 9.72
N ALA A 159 4.81 -3.97 9.87
CA ALA A 159 4.42 -5.07 9.02
C ALA A 159 3.35 -5.90 9.74
N TYR A 160 2.23 -6.11 9.08
CA TYR A 160 1.14 -6.94 9.58
C TYR A 160 0.95 -8.12 8.63
N PHE A 161 1.18 -9.31 9.18
CA PHE A 161 0.91 -10.56 8.46
C PHE A 161 -0.51 -10.99 8.84
N THR A 162 -1.42 -10.85 7.90
CA THR A 162 -2.85 -11.00 8.16
C THR A 162 -3.49 -11.89 7.08
N ASN A 163 -4.75 -12.15 7.23
CA ASN A 163 -5.57 -12.81 6.23
C ASN A 163 -6.82 -11.97 5.95
N THR A 164 -7.64 -12.43 5.01
CA THR A 164 -8.85 -11.73 4.60
C THR A 164 -9.85 -11.51 5.73
N MET A 165 -9.86 -12.40 6.76
CA MET A 165 -10.77 -12.32 7.90
C MET A 165 -10.34 -11.30 8.95
N THR A 166 -9.03 -11.15 9.19
CA THR A 166 -8.49 -10.32 10.28
C THR A 166 -7.96 -8.97 9.81
N LEU A 167 -7.85 -8.74 8.50
CA LEU A 167 -7.30 -7.51 7.91
C LEU A 167 -7.94 -6.24 8.49
N GLY A 168 -9.27 -6.21 8.58
CA GLY A 168 -10.00 -5.04 9.08
C GLY A 168 -9.67 -4.69 10.52
N GLN A 169 -9.54 -5.69 11.39
CA GLN A 169 -9.19 -5.51 12.79
C GLN A 169 -7.78 -4.90 12.93
N TYR A 170 -6.81 -5.40 12.18
CA TYR A 170 -5.44 -4.89 12.22
C TYR A 170 -5.33 -3.46 11.73
N ILE A 171 -5.98 -3.12 10.62
CA ILE A 171 -5.97 -1.75 10.06
C ILE A 171 -6.62 -0.77 11.04
N LEU A 172 -7.79 -1.12 11.59
CA LEU A 172 -8.48 -0.28 12.56
C LEU A 172 -7.65 -0.07 13.83
N MET A 173 -7.05 -1.13 14.36
CA MET A 173 -6.16 -1.05 15.53
C MET A 173 -4.94 -0.17 15.28
N ASP A 174 -4.31 -0.28 14.12
CA ASP A 174 -3.14 0.56 13.78
C ASP A 174 -3.52 2.03 13.68
N PHE A 175 -4.63 2.32 13.00
CA PHE A 175 -5.14 3.69 12.85
C PHE A 175 -5.47 4.33 14.20
N LEU A 176 -6.24 3.65 15.05
CA LEU A 176 -6.65 4.17 16.37
C LEU A 176 -5.45 4.36 17.32
N LYS A 177 -4.52 3.41 17.37
CA LYS A 177 -3.30 3.52 18.21
C LYS A 177 -2.44 4.75 17.89
N ARG A 178 -2.46 5.22 16.65
CA ARG A 178 -1.74 6.42 16.26
C ARG A 178 -2.43 7.69 16.67
N LYS A 179 -3.77 7.70 16.61
CA LYS A 179 -4.57 8.85 17.03
C LYS A 179 -4.48 9.09 18.54
N THR A 180 -4.53 8.04 19.35
CA THR A 180 -4.45 8.14 20.82
C THR A 180 -3.08 8.57 21.34
N ARG A 181 -1.98 8.27 20.62
CA ARG A 181 -0.63 8.70 21.01
C ARG A 181 -0.37 10.22 20.90
N LYS A 182 -1.22 10.98 20.25
CA LYS A 182 -1.12 12.44 20.12
C LYS A 182 -1.86 13.21 21.22
N VAL A 183 -2.59 12.53 22.09
CA VAL A 183 -3.41 13.16 23.15
C VAL A 183 -2.73 13.05 24.53
N SER A 184 -1.52 12.49 24.58
CA SER A 184 -0.75 12.34 25.84
C SER A 184 0.49 13.22 25.84
#